data_1a497f91cc3c07e431f592976b023038
#
_entry.id   1a497f91cc3c07e431f592976b023038
#
_cell.length_a   1.000
_cell.length_b   1.000
_cell.length_c   1.000
_cell.angle_alpha   90.00
_cell.angle_beta   90.00
_cell.angle_gamma   90.00
#
_symmetry.space_group_name_H-M   'P 1'
#
loop_
_entity.id
_entity.type
_entity.pdbx_description
1 polymer ?
#
loop_
_entity_poly.entity_id
_entity_poly.type
_entity_poly.pdbx_seq_one_letter_code
_entity_poly.pdbx_strand_id
1 'polypeptide(L)'
;MSTPLVEARDIVKRYGPTVALQDGQLTVFPGESHALVGRNGAGKSTLVNVLTGLQAPDEGTVRFDGEPAPALADRDAWRCKVACVYQKPTVVPELTVAENLLINRQPTGRGGLISWRRLKAEAAEVLATWDVRVDPDARTADLKVEDRQMVEIARALSFGARFIILDEPTAQLDNREIERLFRRMRALQDSGVTFLFISHHLQEVYEVCQTVTVLRDARWITTAPVADLPRAALVEAMAGESLAERATAIARDAVPDNAPVALEAQGLTAPSYEDIGFSVRHGEVVGLAGSSGSGKIELAETLAGLHTPTSGTARLDGRPLPFGDVQAALRAGVGCVPRDRHEQGLVAGMTVGDNATMSVLGRLGRYGFVGSRRKRAFATDLIERLDIHAEGPDQPVSDLSGGNAQKVVMARALASDPRLLVLINPTAGVDVKSKESLLARMDSAREDGTAVLVVSDELDDLRRCDRVLVLFHGRIVAEHPAGWHDHELIASIEGVDHG
;
A
#
# COMPACT_ATOMS: atom_id res chain seq x y z
N MET A 1 35.37 8.40 -15.61
CA MET A 1 33.97 8.20 -15.22
C MET A 1 33.82 6.71 -14.93
N SER A 2 33.29 6.32 -13.78
CA SER A 2 33.05 4.91 -13.47
C SER A 2 31.94 4.35 -14.36
N THR A 3 32.07 3.10 -14.79
CA THR A 3 31.03 2.43 -15.56
C THR A 3 29.80 2.22 -14.65
N PRO A 4 28.56 2.56 -15.07
CA PRO A 4 27.36 2.27 -14.31
C PRO A 4 27.22 0.75 -14.08
N LEU A 5 26.77 0.37 -12.87
CA LEU A 5 26.40 -1.00 -12.57
C LEU A 5 25.14 -1.40 -13.31
N VAL A 6 24.16 -0.50 -13.33
CA VAL A 6 22.89 -0.68 -14.06
C VAL A 6 22.57 0.57 -14.85
N GLU A 7 22.18 0.40 -16.09
CA GLU A 7 21.72 1.47 -16.95
C GLU A 7 20.47 1.04 -17.71
N ALA A 8 19.38 1.77 -17.55
CA ALA A 8 18.16 1.67 -18.34
C ALA A 8 17.98 2.96 -19.14
N ARG A 9 17.80 2.87 -20.45
CA ARG A 9 17.65 4.03 -21.34
C ARG A 9 16.43 3.87 -22.22
N ASP A 10 15.65 4.94 -22.30
CA ASP A 10 14.50 5.12 -23.18
C ASP A 10 13.50 3.94 -23.08
N ILE A 11 13.29 3.45 -21.86
CA ILE A 11 12.42 2.30 -21.62
C ILE A 11 10.97 2.66 -21.87
N VAL A 12 10.35 1.96 -22.81
CA VAL A 12 8.91 2.03 -23.08
C VAL A 12 8.26 0.70 -22.73
N LYS A 13 7.11 0.75 -22.06
CA LYS A 13 6.29 -0.44 -21.77
C LYS A 13 4.81 -0.14 -21.91
N ARG A 14 4.11 -0.98 -22.69
CA ARG A 14 2.68 -0.87 -22.94
C ARG A 14 1.96 -2.15 -22.51
N TYR A 15 0.76 -1.99 -21.97
CA TYR A 15 -0.17 -3.07 -21.67
C TYR A 15 -1.48 -2.81 -22.41
N GLY A 16 -1.62 -3.43 -23.59
CA GLY A 16 -2.71 -3.11 -24.48
C GLY A 16 -2.71 -1.60 -24.85
N PRO A 17 -3.79 -0.88 -24.62
CA PRO A 17 -3.87 0.56 -24.92
C PRO A 17 -3.17 1.44 -23.87
N THR A 18 -2.79 0.89 -22.71
CA THR A 18 -2.21 1.67 -21.61
C THR A 18 -0.69 1.74 -21.73
N VAL A 19 -0.14 2.95 -21.77
CA VAL A 19 1.31 3.19 -21.70
C VAL A 19 1.69 3.28 -20.22
N ALA A 20 2.33 2.23 -19.70
CA ALA A 20 2.72 2.16 -18.30
C ALA A 20 4.10 2.78 -18.02
N LEU A 21 4.94 2.88 -19.06
CA LEU A 21 6.21 3.61 -19.04
C LEU A 21 6.48 4.10 -20.46
N GLN A 22 6.69 5.40 -20.62
CA GLN A 22 6.88 6.04 -21.92
C GLN A 22 8.33 6.48 -22.16
N ASP A 23 9.04 6.87 -21.08
CA ASP A 23 10.43 7.29 -21.09
C ASP A 23 11.01 6.96 -19.72
N GLY A 24 11.43 5.71 -19.56
CA GLY A 24 12.05 5.22 -18.34
C GLY A 24 13.56 5.32 -18.44
N GLN A 25 14.17 6.10 -17.54
CA GLN A 25 15.62 6.23 -17.46
C GLN A 25 16.08 5.96 -16.02
N LEU A 26 17.17 5.20 -15.90
CA LEU A 26 17.82 4.95 -14.62
C LEU A 26 19.30 4.67 -14.84
N THR A 27 20.16 5.31 -14.08
CA THR A 27 21.60 5.02 -14.06
C THR A 27 22.04 4.87 -12.62
N VAL A 28 22.53 3.70 -12.25
CA VAL A 28 22.97 3.37 -10.89
C VAL A 28 24.44 2.99 -10.91
N PHE A 29 25.22 3.58 -10.01
CA PHE A 29 26.65 3.32 -9.90
C PHE A 29 26.96 2.28 -8.82
N PRO A 30 28.12 1.57 -8.93
CA PRO A 30 28.50 0.58 -7.93
C PRO A 30 28.64 1.20 -6.53
N GLY A 31 28.09 0.53 -5.51
CA GLY A 31 28.23 0.91 -4.12
C GLY A 31 27.34 2.07 -3.67
N GLU A 32 26.39 2.54 -4.48
CA GLU A 32 25.43 3.57 -4.06
C GLU A 32 24.09 2.97 -3.62
N SER A 33 23.36 3.71 -2.78
CA SER A 33 21.93 3.56 -2.60
C SER A 33 21.23 4.63 -3.44
N HIS A 34 20.49 4.19 -4.44
CA HIS A 34 19.79 5.03 -5.40
C HIS A 34 18.30 4.99 -5.13
N ALA A 35 17.67 6.13 -4.89
CA ALA A 35 16.23 6.18 -4.70
C ALA A 35 15.48 6.23 -6.04
N LEU A 36 14.39 5.47 -6.15
CA LEU A 36 13.41 5.60 -7.23
C LEU A 36 12.08 6.05 -6.63
N VAL A 37 11.71 7.30 -6.87
CA VAL A 37 10.53 7.93 -6.29
C VAL A 37 9.52 8.35 -7.37
N GLY A 38 8.29 8.58 -6.94
CA GLY A 38 7.20 9.01 -7.80
C GLY A 38 5.86 8.55 -7.23
N ARG A 39 4.77 9.17 -7.67
CA ARG A 39 3.41 8.82 -7.24
C ARG A 39 3.02 7.39 -7.66
N ASN A 40 1.93 6.89 -7.10
CA ASN A 40 1.32 5.65 -7.57
C ASN A 40 0.93 5.80 -9.05
N GLY A 41 1.23 4.75 -9.85
CA GLY A 41 1.04 4.82 -11.30
C GLY A 41 2.14 5.54 -12.09
N ALA A 42 3.18 6.09 -11.45
CA ALA A 42 4.30 6.77 -12.14
C ALA A 42 5.19 5.85 -13.00
N GLY A 43 4.98 4.52 -12.95
CA GLY A 43 5.75 3.55 -13.73
C GLY A 43 6.87 2.85 -12.97
N LYS A 44 7.05 3.10 -11.65
CA LYS A 44 8.11 2.50 -10.83
C LYS A 44 8.13 0.97 -10.90
N SER A 45 7.02 0.32 -10.59
CA SER A 45 6.92 -1.16 -10.61
C SER A 45 7.10 -1.72 -12.03
N THR A 46 6.70 -0.99 -13.07
CA THR A 46 6.95 -1.37 -14.46
C THR A 46 8.44 -1.35 -14.77
N LEU A 47 9.16 -0.29 -14.35
CA LEU A 47 10.62 -0.21 -14.52
C LEU A 47 11.31 -1.35 -13.75
N VAL A 48 10.89 -1.63 -12.50
CA VAL A 48 11.42 -2.76 -11.70
C VAL A 48 11.22 -4.10 -12.41
N ASN A 49 10.04 -4.36 -12.98
CA ASN A 49 9.78 -5.59 -13.72
C ASN A 49 10.69 -5.74 -14.94
N VAL A 50 11.05 -4.65 -15.60
CA VAL A 50 12.02 -4.64 -16.69
C VAL A 50 13.43 -4.89 -16.16
N LEU A 51 13.84 -4.21 -15.08
CA LEU A 51 15.18 -4.35 -14.46
C LEU A 51 15.43 -5.73 -13.86
N THR A 52 14.37 -6.44 -13.45
CA THR A 52 14.45 -7.81 -12.90
C THR A 52 14.28 -8.92 -13.94
N GLY A 53 14.09 -8.55 -15.21
CA GLY A 53 13.87 -9.51 -16.30
C GLY A 53 12.54 -10.24 -16.21
N LEU A 54 11.59 -9.77 -15.42
CA LEU A 54 10.22 -10.32 -15.38
C LEU A 54 9.48 -9.99 -16.69
N GLN A 55 9.82 -8.86 -17.31
CA GLN A 55 9.20 -8.39 -18.54
C GLN A 55 10.24 -7.77 -19.47
N ALA A 56 10.07 -7.99 -20.80
CA ALA A 56 10.83 -7.23 -21.78
C ALA A 56 10.27 -5.81 -21.90
N PRO A 57 11.12 -4.80 -22.09
CA PRO A 57 10.65 -3.51 -22.58
C PRO A 57 10.17 -3.67 -24.03
N ASP A 58 9.23 -2.80 -24.45
CA ASP A 58 8.79 -2.75 -25.86
C ASP A 58 9.77 -1.94 -26.69
N GLU A 59 10.42 -0.94 -26.08
CA GLU A 59 11.50 -0.11 -26.64
C GLU A 59 12.52 0.20 -25.55
N GLY A 60 13.74 0.59 -25.95
CA GLY A 60 14.82 0.94 -25.03
C GLY A 60 15.76 -0.23 -24.73
N THR A 61 16.73 0.03 -23.85
CA THR A 61 17.77 -0.95 -23.51
C THR A 61 18.09 -0.97 -22.02
N VAL A 62 18.42 -2.17 -21.51
CA VAL A 62 18.96 -2.35 -20.16
C VAL A 62 20.36 -2.95 -20.27
N ARG A 63 21.29 -2.42 -19.47
CA ARG A 63 22.68 -2.92 -19.37
C ARG A 63 23.07 -3.12 -17.91
N PHE A 64 23.89 -4.14 -17.69
CA PHE A 64 24.55 -4.41 -16.41
C PHE A 64 26.06 -4.42 -16.64
N ASP A 65 26.81 -3.64 -15.87
CA ASP A 65 28.27 -3.50 -16.03
C ASP A 65 28.70 -3.10 -17.45
N GLY A 66 27.86 -2.34 -18.15
CA GLY A 66 28.06 -1.94 -19.54
C GLY A 66 27.65 -3.00 -20.59
N GLU A 67 27.36 -4.24 -20.19
CA GLU A 67 26.93 -5.33 -21.06
C GLU A 67 25.40 -5.37 -21.18
N PRO A 68 24.84 -5.80 -22.32
CA PRO A 68 23.39 -5.97 -22.45
C PRO A 68 22.82 -6.91 -21.38
N ALA A 69 21.60 -6.63 -20.92
CA ALA A 69 20.89 -7.51 -20.00
C ALA A 69 20.76 -8.93 -20.53
N PRO A 70 20.74 -9.95 -19.65
CA PRO A 70 20.57 -11.35 -20.05
C PRO A 70 19.28 -11.59 -20.84
N ALA A 71 19.25 -12.63 -21.66
CA ALA A 71 18.00 -13.06 -22.29
C ALA A 71 16.95 -13.41 -21.24
N LEU A 72 15.67 -13.09 -21.46
CA LEU A 72 14.60 -13.32 -20.47
C LEU A 72 14.45 -14.79 -20.04
N ALA A 73 14.81 -15.72 -20.92
CA ALA A 73 14.77 -17.14 -20.62
C ALA A 73 15.90 -17.61 -19.68
N ASP A 74 17.00 -16.85 -19.60
CA ASP A 74 18.17 -17.20 -18.77
C ASP A 74 17.99 -16.67 -17.34
N ARG A 75 17.18 -17.36 -16.56
CA ARG A 75 16.85 -17.00 -15.18
C ARG A 75 18.06 -17.03 -14.24
N ASP A 76 19.03 -17.89 -14.52
CA ASP A 76 20.21 -18.00 -13.65
C ASP A 76 21.15 -16.82 -13.87
N ALA A 77 21.34 -16.37 -15.12
CA ALA A 77 22.09 -15.15 -15.41
C ALA A 77 21.44 -13.92 -14.77
N TRP A 78 20.10 -13.79 -14.80
CA TRP A 78 19.40 -12.72 -14.13
C TRP A 78 19.62 -12.73 -12.62
N ARG A 79 19.51 -13.89 -11.97
CA ARG A 79 19.72 -14.01 -10.50
C ARG A 79 21.10 -13.59 -10.05
N CYS A 80 22.11 -13.72 -10.91
CA CYS A 80 23.48 -13.25 -10.64
C CYS A 80 23.64 -11.74 -10.78
N LYS A 81 22.74 -11.06 -11.50
CA LYS A 81 22.83 -9.61 -11.74
C LYS A 81 22.01 -8.81 -10.76
N VAL A 82 20.76 -9.20 -10.52
CA VAL A 82 19.79 -8.42 -9.76
C VAL A 82 18.89 -9.31 -8.92
N ALA A 83 18.51 -8.81 -7.76
CA ALA A 83 17.42 -9.37 -6.99
C ALA A 83 16.48 -8.26 -6.50
N CYS A 84 15.22 -8.60 -6.29
CA CYS A 84 14.21 -7.71 -5.75
C CYS A 84 13.63 -8.30 -4.46
N VAL A 85 13.65 -7.49 -3.41
CA VAL A 85 12.89 -7.72 -2.18
C VAL A 85 11.61 -6.92 -2.33
N TYR A 86 10.52 -7.63 -2.52
CA TYR A 86 9.21 -7.02 -2.76
C TYR A 86 8.52 -6.64 -1.45
N GLN A 87 7.56 -5.74 -1.51
CA GLN A 87 6.70 -5.36 -0.39
C GLN A 87 6.03 -6.56 0.29
N LYS A 88 5.61 -7.58 -0.50
CA LYS A 88 5.19 -8.88 0.03
C LYS A 88 6.37 -9.84 0.00
N PRO A 89 6.76 -10.40 1.17
CA PRO A 89 7.89 -11.32 1.25
C PRO A 89 7.75 -12.49 0.28
N THR A 90 8.87 -12.85 -0.38
CA THR A 90 8.95 -13.99 -1.32
C THR A 90 9.49 -15.26 -0.66
N VAL A 91 9.77 -15.22 0.63
CA VAL A 91 10.10 -16.42 1.42
C VAL A 91 8.85 -17.27 1.61
N VAL A 92 9.00 -18.57 1.58
CA VAL A 92 7.94 -19.54 1.85
C VAL A 92 7.80 -19.67 3.38
N PRO A 93 6.67 -19.26 3.98
CA PRO A 93 6.53 -19.17 5.44
C PRO A 93 6.70 -20.52 6.16
N GLU A 94 6.25 -21.61 5.53
CA GLU A 94 6.27 -22.96 6.08
C GLU A 94 7.65 -23.61 6.09
N LEU A 95 8.58 -23.09 5.29
CA LEU A 95 9.95 -23.58 5.18
C LEU A 95 10.83 -22.93 6.24
N THR A 96 11.93 -23.62 6.58
CA THR A 96 13.00 -23.07 7.43
C THR A 96 13.81 -22.00 6.67
N VAL A 97 14.58 -21.22 7.42
CA VAL A 97 15.53 -20.25 6.84
C VAL A 97 16.50 -20.94 5.88
N ALA A 98 17.06 -22.09 6.28
CA ALA A 98 17.99 -22.86 5.44
C ALA A 98 17.35 -23.32 4.14
N GLU A 99 16.11 -23.78 4.17
CA GLU A 99 15.38 -24.20 2.98
C GLU A 99 15.07 -23.02 2.05
N ASN A 100 14.69 -21.87 2.61
CA ASN A 100 14.45 -20.65 1.84
C ASN A 100 15.72 -20.10 1.19
N LEU A 101 16.86 -20.09 1.90
CA LEU A 101 18.15 -19.62 1.37
C LEU A 101 18.64 -20.48 0.21
N LEU A 102 18.47 -21.79 0.29
CA LEU A 102 19.00 -22.73 -0.69
C LEU A 102 17.92 -23.36 -1.58
N ILE A 103 16.76 -22.70 -1.68
CA ILE A 103 15.67 -23.15 -2.55
C ILE A 103 16.18 -23.30 -4.01
N ASN A 104 15.83 -24.42 -4.65
CA ASN A 104 16.28 -24.83 -5.98
C ASN A 104 17.80 -25.12 -6.14
N ARG A 105 18.59 -25.15 -5.06
CA ARG A 105 20.00 -25.54 -5.05
C ARG A 105 20.38 -26.30 -3.77
N GLN A 106 19.40 -27.09 -3.30
CA GLN A 106 19.63 -27.92 -2.12
C GLN A 106 20.79 -28.89 -2.39
N PRO A 107 21.78 -28.96 -1.47
CA PRO A 107 22.91 -29.90 -1.64
C PRO A 107 22.41 -31.33 -1.57
N THR A 108 22.78 -32.12 -2.60
CA THR A 108 22.42 -33.53 -2.67
C THR A 108 23.55 -34.44 -2.22
N GLY A 109 23.19 -35.53 -1.56
CA GLY A 109 24.09 -36.62 -1.19
C GLY A 109 24.10 -37.77 -2.19
N ARG A 110 24.63 -38.94 -1.78
CA ARG A 110 24.58 -40.17 -2.58
C ARG A 110 23.12 -40.56 -2.87
N GLY A 111 22.83 -40.83 -4.13
CA GLY A 111 21.49 -41.20 -4.57
C GLY A 111 20.54 -40.02 -4.85
N GLY A 112 21.01 -38.78 -4.92
CA GLY A 112 20.19 -37.62 -5.29
C GLY A 112 19.26 -37.10 -4.17
N LEU A 113 19.37 -37.64 -2.95
CA LEU A 113 18.59 -37.17 -1.81
C LEU A 113 19.19 -35.92 -1.22
N ILE A 114 18.34 -35.00 -0.71
CA ILE A 114 18.76 -33.75 -0.04
C ILE A 114 19.59 -34.10 1.20
N SER A 115 20.77 -33.51 1.32
CA SER A 115 21.62 -33.61 2.50
C SER A 115 21.29 -32.49 3.49
N TRP A 116 20.35 -32.72 4.39
CA TRP A 116 19.91 -31.73 5.40
C TRP A 116 21.05 -31.15 6.25
N ARG A 117 22.04 -31.99 6.60
CA ARG A 117 23.22 -31.53 7.35
C ARG A 117 24.04 -30.52 6.55
N ARG A 118 24.25 -30.77 5.25
CA ARG A 118 25.00 -29.86 4.38
C ARG A 118 24.19 -28.60 4.11
N LEU A 119 22.86 -28.72 3.88
CA LEU A 119 21.97 -27.60 3.68
C LEU A 119 22.03 -26.61 4.84
N LYS A 120 21.96 -27.10 6.08
CA LYS A 120 22.07 -26.26 7.28
C LYS A 120 23.47 -25.62 7.41
N ALA A 121 24.53 -26.35 7.12
CA ALA A 121 25.90 -25.83 7.19
C ALA A 121 26.15 -24.72 6.16
N GLU A 122 25.73 -24.93 4.91
CA GLU A 122 25.84 -23.95 3.83
C GLU A 122 24.97 -22.71 4.11
N ALA A 123 23.74 -22.90 4.64
CA ALA A 123 22.90 -21.79 5.05
C ALA A 123 23.52 -20.97 6.18
N ALA A 124 24.09 -21.62 7.20
CA ALA A 124 24.79 -20.93 8.30
C ALA A 124 25.99 -20.12 7.78
N GLU A 125 26.73 -20.64 6.80
CA GLU A 125 27.84 -19.93 6.17
C GLU A 125 27.35 -18.67 5.42
N VAL A 126 26.27 -18.79 4.65
CA VAL A 126 25.63 -17.64 3.95
C VAL A 126 25.21 -16.59 4.96
N LEU A 127 24.49 -16.97 6.02
CA LEU A 127 24.03 -16.05 7.06
C LEU A 127 25.21 -15.34 7.75
N ALA A 128 26.26 -16.09 8.10
CA ALA A 128 27.45 -15.54 8.72
C ALA A 128 28.20 -14.56 7.81
N THR A 129 28.29 -14.86 6.51
CA THR A 129 28.93 -14.00 5.51
C THR A 129 28.29 -12.62 5.44
N TRP A 130 26.98 -12.53 5.66
CA TRP A 130 26.21 -11.29 5.54
C TRP A 130 25.72 -10.74 6.91
N ASP A 131 26.30 -11.22 8.02
CA ASP A 131 25.95 -10.85 9.41
C ASP A 131 24.44 -10.93 9.70
N VAL A 132 23.75 -11.93 9.12
CA VAL A 132 22.32 -12.16 9.38
C VAL A 132 22.20 -13.13 10.57
N ARG A 133 21.69 -12.63 11.68
CA ARG A 133 21.66 -13.37 12.97
C ARG A 133 20.32 -14.04 13.19
N VAL A 134 20.02 -15.04 12.38
CA VAL A 134 18.84 -15.89 12.50
C VAL A 134 19.25 -17.37 12.56
N ASP A 135 18.45 -18.17 13.24
CA ASP A 135 18.67 -19.62 13.29
C ASP A 135 18.32 -20.25 11.93
N PRO A 136 19.24 -20.98 11.26
CA PRO A 136 18.93 -21.70 10.02
C PRO A 136 17.76 -22.67 10.14
N ASP A 137 17.46 -23.18 11.31
CA ASP A 137 16.36 -24.11 11.58
C ASP A 137 15.04 -23.43 11.93
N ALA A 138 15.04 -22.11 12.17
CA ALA A 138 13.82 -21.38 12.45
C ALA A 138 12.88 -21.39 11.23
N ARG A 139 11.59 -21.50 11.48
CA ARG A 139 10.57 -21.33 10.44
C ARG A 139 10.49 -19.84 10.05
N THR A 140 10.44 -19.55 8.76
CA THR A 140 10.36 -18.16 8.31
C THR A 140 9.08 -17.45 8.73
N ALA A 141 7.99 -18.18 8.96
CA ALA A 141 6.76 -17.63 9.54
C ALA A 141 6.96 -17.02 10.92
N ASP A 142 7.89 -17.57 11.73
CA ASP A 142 8.12 -17.17 13.11
C ASP A 142 9.11 -15.99 13.23
N LEU A 143 9.75 -15.60 12.14
CA LEU A 143 10.68 -14.48 12.10
C LEU A 143 9.94 -13.14 12.10
N LYS A 144 10.59 -12.12 12.66
CA LYS A 144 10.17 -10.73 12.46
C LYS A 144 10.28 -10.32 10.99
N VAL A 145 9.54 -9.29 10.61
CA VAL A 145 9.52 -8.78 9.22
C VAL A 145 10.93 -8.40 8.76
N GLU A 146 11.69 -7.64 9.58
CA GLU A 146 13.06 -7.24 9.26
C GLU A 146 13.99 -8.43 9.03
N ASP A 147 13.88 -9.49 9.84
CA ASP A 147 14.72 -10.68 9.71
C ASP A 147 14.36 -11.47 8.45
N ARG A 148 13.07 -11.55 8.08
CA ARG A 148 12.63 -12.14 6.81
C ARG A 148 13.22 -11.41 5.62
N GLN A 149 13.21 -10.08 5.62
CA GLN A 149 13.83 -9.26 4.56
C GLN A 149 15.34 -9.51 4.47
N MET A 150 16.02 -9.62 5.62
CA MET A 150 17.46 -9.93 5.64
C MET A 150 17.76 -11.33 5.09
N VAL A 151 16.90 -12.31 5.33
CA VAL A 151 17.01 -13.65 4.71
C VAL A 151 16.84 -13.57 3.19
N GLU A 152 15.92 -12.74 2.68
CA GLU A 152 15.76 -12.53 1.23
C GLU A 152 16.99 -11.86 0.61
N ILE A 153 17.54 -10.83 1.26
CA ILE A 153 18.77 -10.17 0.81
C ILE A 153 19.94 -11.17 0.82
N ALA A 154 20.13 -11.92 1.91
CA ALA A 154 21.19 -12.92 2.01
C ALA A 154 21.05 -14.01 0.93
N ARG A 155 19.82 -14.45 0.65
CA ARG A 155 19.53 -15.37 -0.45
C ARG A 155 19.98 -14.77 -1.79
N ALA A 156 19.62 -13.53 -2.07
CA ALA A 156 20.00 -12.82 -3.29
C ALA A 156 21.52 -12.71 -3.45
N LEU A 157 22.19 -12.25 -2.40
CA LEU A 157 23.66 -12.12 -2.36
C LEU A 157 24.37 -13.45 -2.53
N SER A 158 23.79 -14.55 -2.04
CA SER A 158 24.33 -15.91 -2.19
C SER A 158 24.27 -16.46 -3.64
N PHE A 159 23.46 -15.85 -4.53
CA PHE A 159 23.50 -16.09 -5.97
C PHE A 159 24.57 -15.25 -6.70
N GLY A 160 25.21 -14.31 -6.03
CA GLY A 160 26.21 -13.41 -6.59
C GLY A 160 25.68 -12.04 -7.00
N ALA A 161 24.39 -11.78 -6.85
CA ALA A 161 23.82 -10.47 -7.12
C ALA A 161 24.51 -9.39 -6.25
N ARG A 162 24.80 -8.24 -6.85
CA ARG A 162 25.34 -7.06 -6.18
C ARG A 162 24.43 -5.84 -6.32
N PHE A 163 23.38 -5.97 -7.11
CA PHE A 163 22.33 -4.98 -7.26
C PHE A 163 21.04 -5.50 -6.65
N ILE A 164 20.60 -4.86 -5.58
CA ILE A 164 19.41 -5.26 -4.80
C ILE A 164 18.37 -4.16 -4.90
N ILE A 165 17.20 -4.50 -5.38
CA ILE A 165 16.03 -3.62 -5.40
C ILE A 165 15.23 -3.88 -4.12
N LEU A 166 14.96 -2.82 -3.36
CA LEU A 166 14.12 -2.85 -2.17
C LEU A 166 12.83 -2.07 -2.48
N ASP A 167 11.71 -2.77 -2.56
CA ASP A 167 10.41 -2.18 -2.90
C ASP A 167 9.59 -1.97 -1.62
N GLU A 168 9.54 -0.71 -1.16
CA GLU A 168 8.88 -0.28 0.08
C GLU A 168 9.27 -1.12 1.32
N PRO A 169 10.56 -1.28 1.61
CA PRO A 169 11.00 -2.24 2.63
C PRO A 169 10.62 -1.84 4.06
N THR A 170 10.20 -0.61 4.28
CA THR A 170 9.90 -0.03 5.60
C THR A 170 8.40 -0.01 5.94
N ALA A 171 7.53 -0.33 4.98
CA ALA A 171 6.07 -0.19 5.11
C ALA A 171 5.43 -0.95 6.29
N GLN A 172 6.11 -1.96 6.86
CA GLN A 172 5.62 -2.79 7.96
C GLN A 172 6.53 -2.73 9.20
N LEU A 173 7.51 -1.83 9.21
CA LEU A 173 8.52 -1.71 10.27
C LEU A 173 8.22 -0.54 11.20
N ASP A 174 8.55 -0.71 12.48
CA ASP A 174 8.60 0.42 13.41
C ASP A 174 9.90 1.25 13.23
N ASN A 175 9.96 2.44 13.84
CA ASN A 175 11.11 3.35 13.70
C ASN A 175 12.44 2.70 14.11
N ARG A 176 12.45 1.83 15.13
CA ARG A 176 13.66 1.14 15.61
C ARG A 176 14.10 0.06 14.61
N GLU A 177 13.13 -0.60 13.98
CA GLU A 177 13.37 -1.61 12.96
C GLU A 177 13.90 -0.95 11.68
N ILE A 178 13.36 0.22 11.28
CA ILE A 178 13.88 1.03 10.16
C ILE A 178 15.33 1.44 10.40
N GLU A 179 15.67 1.97 11.57
CA GLU A 179 17.06 2.32 11.90
C GLU A 179 18.02 1.11 11.83
N ARG A 180 17.54 -0.08 12.23
CA ARG A 180 18.34 -1.31 12.12
C ARG A 180 18.53 -1.73 10.67
N LEU A 181 17.48 -1.68 9.87
CA LEU A 181 17.52 -1.96 8.42
C LEU A 181 18.54 -1.03 7.74
N PHE A 182 18.47 0.28 7.98
CA PHE A 182 19.37 1.26 7.37
C PHE A 182 20.83 1.06 7.79
N ARG A 183 21.10 0.73 9.05
CA ARG A 183 22.47 0.37 9.49
C ARG A 183 22.99 -0.86 8.74
N ARG A 184 22.15 -1.89 8.54
CA ARG A 184 22.53 -3.10 7.79
C ARG A 184 22.74 -2.78 6.30
N MET A 185 21.89 -1.95 5.70
CA MET A 185 22.07 -1.50 4.31
C MET A 185 23.41 -0.79 4.13
N ARG A 186 23.76 0.15 5.02
CA ARG A 186 25.07 0.84 4.98
C ARG A 186 26.24 -0.13 5.09
N ALA A 187 26.19 -1.10 5.98
CA ALA A 187 27.23 -2.11 6.11
C ALA A 187 27.38 -3.00 4.85
N LEU A 188 26.27 -3.36 4.22
CA LEU A 188 26.27 -4.09 2.94
C LEU A 188 26.79 -3.22 1.80
N GLN A 189 26.46 -1.93 1.78
CA GLN A 189 26.94 -0.95 0.82
C GLN A 189 28.46 -0.80 0.92
N ASP A 190 29.01 -0.70 2.14
CA ASP A 190 30.45 -0.68 2.40
C ASP A 190 31.17 -1.95 1.89
N SER A 191 30.45 -3.07 1.81
CA SER A 191 30.96 -4.32 1.23
C SER A 191 30.75 -4.44 -0.28
N GLY A 192 30.29 -3.38 -0.94
CA GLY A 192 30.13 -3.28 -2.38
C GLY A 192 28.76 -3.69 -2.94
N VAL A 193 27.74 -3.83 -2.07
CA VAL A 193 26.35 -4.02 -2.52
C VAL A 193 25.77 -2.67 -2.92
N THR A 194 24.99 -2.67 -4.00
CA THR A 194 24.33 -1.49 -4.55
C THR A 194 22.83 -1.65 -4.38
N PHE A 195 22.14 -0.59 -3.96
CA PHE A 195 20.72 -0.64 -3.71
C PHE A 195 19.93 0.27 -4.66
N LEU A 196 18.80 -0.20 -5.16
CA LEU A 196 17.72 0.63 -5.66
C LEU A 196 16.61 0.62 -4.61
N PHE A 197 16.43 1.75 -3.96
CA PHE A 197 15.49 1.93 -2.85
C PHE A 197 14.22 2.60 -3.36
N ILE A 198 13.11 1.90 -3.33
CA ILE A 198 11.81 2.45 -3.74
C ILE A 198 11.04 2.76 -2.47
N SER A 199 10.77 4.02 -2.27
CA SER A 199 9.98 4.51 -1.14
C SER A 199 9.16 5.72 -1.57
N HIS A 200 8.04 5.90 -0.91
CA HIS A 200 7.27 7.13 -0.96
C HIS A 200 7.55 8.02 0.27
N HIS A 201 8.38 7.55 1.22
CA HIS A 201 8.80 8.29 2.42
C HIS A 201 10.08 9.07 2.13
N LEU A 202 9.96 10.37 1.89
CA LEU A 202 11.11 11.20 1.52
C LEU A 202 12.17 11.27 2.64
N GLN A 203 11.78 11.22 3.90
CA GLN A 203 12.74 11.18 5.02
C GLN A 203 13.73 10.02 4.89
N GLU A 204 13.24 8.83 4.53
CA GLU A 204 14.07 7.64 4.32
C GLU A 204 15.04 7.82 3.15
N VAL A 205 14.55 8.43 2.05
CA VAL A 205 15.38 8.74 0.89
C VAL A 205 16.55 9.63 1.28
N TYR A 206 16.29 10.69 2.06
CA TYR A 206 17.35 11.61 2.53
C TYR A 206 18.28 10.97 3.56
N GLU A 207 17.84 9.95 4.28
CA GLU A 207 18.66 9.27 5.27
C GLU A 207 19.59 8.22 4.67
N VAL A 208 19.15 7.45 3.65
CA VAL A 208 19.88 6.26 3.21
C VAL A 208 20.38 6.33 1.76
N CYS A 209 19.87 7.25 0.92
CA CYS A 209 20.21 7.32 -0.49
C CYS A 209 21.17 8.47 -0.82
N GLN A 210 22.04 8.26 -1.81
CA GLN A 210 22.96 9.26 -2.34
C GLN A 210 22.40 9.95 -3.59
N THR A 211 21.65 9.23 -4.40
CA THR A 211 21.07 9.70 -5.67
C THR A 211 19.58 9.39 -5.69
N VAL A 212 18.81 10.23 -6.36
CA VAL A 212 17.37 10.03 -6.54
C VAL A 212 16.99 10.18 -8.01
N THR A 213 16.19 9.26 -8.52
CA THR A 213 15.49 9.35 -9.80
C THR A 213 14.00 9.52 -9.54
N VAL A 214 13.41 10.53 -10.19
CA VAL A 214 11.99 10.84 -10.11
C VAL A 214 11.29 10.38 -11.37
N LEU A 215 10.26 9.55 -11.21
CA LEU A 215 9.29 9.21 -12.26
C LEU A 215 7.95 9.90 -11.99
N ARG A 216 7.32 10.40 -13.04
CA ARG A 216 5.99 11.00 -13.01
C ARG A 216 5.26 10.78 -14.32
N ASP A 217 3.98 10.40 -14.25
CA ASP A 217 3.13 10.21 -15.42
C ASP A 217 3.76 9.29 -16.48
N ALA A 218 4.33 8.16 -16.03
CA ALA A 218 5.04 7.19 -16.86
C ALA A 218 6.31 7.71 -17.56
N ARG A 219 6.91 8.81 -17.08
CA ARG A 219 8.11 9.45 -17.65
C ARG A 219 9.18 9.67 -16.59
N TRP A 220 10.42 9.66 -17.03
CA TRP A 220 11.54 10.18 -16.27
C TRP A 220 11.48 11.71 -16.20
N ILE A 221 11.69 12.28 -15.04
CA ILE A 221 11.67 13.71 -14.80
C ILE A 221 13.08 14.24 -14.53
N THR A 222 13.78 13.64 -13.57
CA THR A 222 15.13 14.04 -13.19
C THR A 222 15.85 12.91 -12.48
N THR A 223 17.18 12.98 -12.51
CA THR A 223 18.08 12.22 -11.64
C THR A 223 19.10 13.19 -11.07
N ALA A 224 19.23 13.23 -9.74
CA ALA A 224 20.14 14.16 -9.06
C ALA A 224 20.71 13.55 -7.78
N PRO A 225 21.87 14.03 -7.30
CA PRO A 225 22.32 13.75 -5.94
C PRO A 225 21.29 14.25 -4.93
N VAL A 226 20.98 13.43 -3.92
CA VAL A 226 20.01 13.78 -2.87
C VAL A 226 20.44 15.06 -2.13
N ALA A 227 21.76 15.23 -1.93
CA ALA A 227 22.32 16.42 -1.27
C ALA A 227 22.06 17.73 -2.03
N ASP A 228 21.89 17.65 -3.36
CA ASP A 228 21.71 18.83 -4.23
C ASP A 228 20.21 19.13 -4.48
N LEU A 229 19.32 18.26 -4.03
CA LEU A 229 17.89 18.38 -4.29
C LEU A 229 17.13 18.65 -2.97
N PRO A 230 16.75 19.90 -2.67
CA PRO A 230 15.94 20.22 -1.49
C PRO A 230 14.61 19.45 -1.48
N ARG A 231 14.09 19.12 -0.29
CA ARG A 231 12.84 18.34 -0.15
C ARG A 231 11.68 18.96 -0.93
N ALA A 232 11.51 20.28 -0.86
CA ALA A 232 10.47 20.98 -1.60
C ALA A 232 10.59 20.78 -3.12
N ALA A 233 11.81 20.87 -3.68
CA ALA A 233 12.04 20.63 -5.10
C ALA A 233 11.79 19.16 -5.51
N LEU A 234 12.09 18.21 -4.63
CA LEU A 234 11.78 16.80 -4.87
C LEU A 234 10.25 16.56 -4.88
N VAL A 235 9.52 17.15 -3.94
CA VAL A 235 8.05 17.12 -3.89
C VAL A 235 7.46 17.73 -5.17
N GLU A 236 7.94 18.90 -5.61
CA GLU A 236 7.52 19.56 -6.85
C GLU A 236 7.79 18.68 -8.09
N ALA A 237 8.96 18.05 -8.17
CA ALA A 237 9.29 17.12 -9.25
C ALA A 237 8.35 15.91 -9.30
N MET A 238 7.94 15.39 -8.14
CA MET A 238 7.00 14.27 -8.02
C MET A 238 5.56 14.68 -8.32
N ALA A 239 5.12 15.88 -7.89
CA ALA A 239 3.76 16.37 -8.03
C ALA A 239 3.46 16.91 -9.44
N GLY A 240 4.36 17.72 -10.01
CA GLY A 240 4.24 18.38 -11.32
C GLY A 240 3.36 19.63 -11.33
N GLU A 241 3.65 20.53 -12.25
CA GLU A 241 2.89 21.78 -12.41
C GLU A 241 1.51 21.59 -13.09
N SER A 242 1.33 20.53 -13.88
CA SER A 242 0.13 20.34 -14.72
C SER A 242 -1.15 19.98 -13.94
N LEU A 243 -1.07 19.80 -12.64
CA LEU A 243 -2.22 19.48 -11.78
C LEU A 243 -3.02 20.71 -11.34
N ALA A 244 -2.48 21.92 -11.51
CA ALA A 244 -3.25 23.17 -11.34
C ALA A 244 -4.46 23.27 -12.29
N GLU A 245 -4.40 22.63 -13.45
CA GLU A 245 -5.51 22.60 -14.42
C GLU A 245 -6.52 21.47 -14.15
N ARG A 246 -6.13 20.41 -13.44
CA ARG A 246 -7.05 19.34 -12.99
C ARG A 246 -7.72 19.61 -11.65
N ALA A 247 -7.32 20.65 -10.95
CA ALA A 247 -8.04 21.21 -9.80
C ALA A 247 -9.32 21.98 -10.23
N THR A 248 -10.04 21.50 -11.24
CA THR A 248 -11.48 21.71 -11.23
C THR A 248 -11.97 20.85 -10.07
N ALA A 249 -11.93 21.42 -8.86
CA ALA A 249 -12.77 20.98 -7.78
C ALA A 249 -14.13 20.70 -8.43
N ILE A 250 -14.60 19.47 -8.33
CA ILE A 250 -16.01 19.20 -8.60
C ILE A 250 -16.68 20.23 -7.71
N ALA A 251 -17.34 21.23 -8.33
CA ALA A 251 -18.01 22.29 -7.57
C ALA A 251 -19.07 21.58 -6.73
N ARG A 252 -18.72 21.33 -5.48
CA ARG A 252 -19.59 20.72 -4.47
C ARG A 252 -20.17 21.84 -3.66
N ASP A 253 -21.45 21.74 -3.35
CA ASP A 253 -22.03 22.61 -2.33
C ASP A 253 -21.28 22.36 -1.02
N ALA A 254 -20.67 23.39 -0.50
CA ALA A 254 -19.97 23.30 0.79
C ALA A 254 -20.96 22.86 1.88
N VAL A 255 -20.51 21.95 2.73
CA VAL A 255 -21.31 21.54 3.90
C VAL A 255 -21.55 22.79 4.77
N PRO A 256 -22.79 23.14 5.08
CA PRO A 256 -23.07 24.33 5.88
C PRO A 256 -22.36 24.27 7.24
N ASP A 257 -21.80 25.38 7.69
CA ASP A 257 -21.10 25.44 9.00
C ASP A 257 -21.99 25.08 10.19
N ASN A 258 -23.30 25.21 10.04
CA ASN A 258 -24.31 24.84 11.03
C ASN A 258 -24.85 23.41 10.87
N ALA A 259 -24.33 22.60 9.93
CA ALA A 259 -24.72 21.20 9.79
C ALA A 259 -24.39 20.44 11.10
N PRO A 260 -25.28 19.56 11.57
CA PRO A 260 -25.05 18.85 12.83
C PRO A 260 -23.85 17.93 12.73
N VAL A 261 -23.10 17.83 13.84
CA VAL A 261 -21.96 16.94 13.96
C VAL A 261 -22.47 15.50 14.09
N ALA A 262 -22.05 14.65 13.16
CA ALA A 262 -22.32 13.21 13.19
C ALA A 262 -21.30 12.47 14.04
N LEU A 263 -20.00 12.65 13.76
CA LEU A 263 -18.90 12.05 14.52
C LEU A 263 -18.14 13.14 15.27
N GLU A 264 -17.86 12.91 16.54
CA GLU A 264 -16.96 13.72 17.36
C GLU A 264 -15.94 12.81 18.05
N ALA A 265 -14.65 13.00 17.78
CA ALA A 265 -13.53 12.32 18.44
C ALA A 265 -12.76 13.31 19.31
N GLN A 266 -12.42 12.92 20.54
CA GLN A 266 -11.75 13.78 21.51
C GLN A 266 -10.64 13.02 22.25
N GLY A 267 -9.38 13.48 22.11
CA GLY A 267 -8.22 12.97 22.83
C GLY A 267 -7.93 11.48 22.59
N LEU A 268 -8.30 10.92 21.44
CA LEU A 268 -8.08 9.51 21.15
C LEU A 268 -6.58 9.22 21.09
N THR A 269 -6.14 8.24 21.88
CA THR A 269 -4.73 7.82 21.96
C THR A 269 -4.62 6.30 21.89
N ALA A 270 -3.67 5.80 21.14
CA ALA A 270 -3.29 4.39 21.00
C ALA A 270 -1.78 4.30 20.70
N PRO A 271 -1.18 3.10 20.61
CA PRO A 271 0.25 2.99 20.32
C PRO A 271 0.72 3.66 19.02
N SER A 272 -0.16 3.80 18.02
CA SER A 272 0.11 4.36 16.69
C SER A 272 -0.35 5.82 16.52
N TYR A 273 -1.11 6.37 17.44
CA TYR A 273 -1.58 7.78 17.39
C TYR A 273 -1.81 8.34 18.78
N GLU A 274 -1.72 9.68 18.92
CA GLU A 274 -1.76 10.37 20.20
C GLU A 274 -2.58 11.67 20.12
N ASP A 275 -3.47 11.87 21.09
CA ASP A 275 -4.27 13.09 21.29
C ASP A 275 -5.04 13.54 20.03
N ILE A 276 -5.70 12.58 19.37
CA ILE A 276 -6.47 12.86 18.17
C ILE A 276 -7.82 13.47 18.53
N GLY A 277 -8.09 14.66 18.00
CA GLY A 277 -9.36 15.35 18.12
C GLY A 277 -9.83 15.91 16.78
N PHE A 278 -11.04 15.52 16.34
CA PHE A 278 -11.70 16.07 15.15
C PHE A 278 -13.20 15.74 15.16
N SER A 279 -13.93 16.38 14.26
CA SER A 279 -15.36 16.09 14.05
C SER A 279 -15.64 15.85 12.59
N VAL A 280 -16.75 15.17 12.28
CA VAL A 280 -17.30 15.02 10.91
C VAL A 280 -18.78 15.36 10.97
N ARG A 281 -19.25 16.22 10.09
CA ARG A 281 -20.66 16.62 10.01
C ARG A 281 -21.47 15.65 9.14
N HIS A 282 -22.79 15.68 9.31
CA HIS A 282 -23.68 14.98 8.38
C HIS A 282 -23.50 15.52 6.94
N GLY A 283 -23.36 14.62 5.96
CA GLY A 283 -23.10 14.96 4.57
C GLY A 283 -21.71 15.55 4.32
N GLU A 284 -20.77 15.39 5.25
CA GLU A 284 -19.36 15.79 5.07
C GLU A 284 -18.49 14.58 4.74
N VAL A 285 -17.54 14.78 3.84
CA VAL A 285 -16.48 13.83 3.52
C VAL A 285 -15.16 14.36 4.04
N VAL A 286 -14.62 13.74 5.08
CA VAL A 286 -13.32 14.09 5.65
C VAL A 286 -12.28 13.07 5.22
N GLY A 287 -11.17 13.55 4.64
CA GLY A 287 -10.01 12.74 4.29
C GLY A 287 -9.04 12.62 5.46
N LEU A 288 -8.43 11.44 5.65
CA LEU A 288 -7.26 11.24 6.49
C LEU A 288 -6.07 10.88 5.59
N ALA A 289 -5.12 11.78 5.48
CA ALA A 289 -3.86 11.61 4.77
C ALA A 289 -2.71 11.39 5.77
N GLY A 290 -1.61 10.85 5.27
CA GLY A 290 -0.40 10.62 6.06
C GLY A 290 0.44 9.51 5.45
N SER A 291 1.69 9.40 5.86
CA SER A 291 2.57 8.32 5.45
C SER A 291 2.13 6.96 6.03
N SER A 292 2.70 5.85 5.53
CA SER A 292 2.56 4.55 6.17
C SER A 292 3.12 4.64 7.60
N GLY A 293 2.37 4.11 8.59
CA GLY A 293 2.75 4.24 9.99
C GLY A 293 2.41 5.58 10.65
N SER A 294 1.73 6.50 9.95
CA SER A 294 1.21 7.74 10.57
C SER A 294 0.10 7.51 11.60
N GLY A 295 -0.46 6.31 11.68
CA GLY A 295 -1.57 5.98 12.57
C GLY A 295 -2.97 6.19 11.96
N LYS A 296 -3.07 6.68 10.72
CA LYS A 296 -4.34 6.98 10.06
C LYS A 296 -5.24 5.75 9.88
N ILE A 297 -4.65 4.60 9.55
CA ILE A 297 -5.40 3.34 9.35
C ILE A 297 -5.93 2.83 10.69
N GLU A 298 -5.08 2.74 11.70
CA GLU A 298 -5.42 2.26 13.03
C GLU A 298 -6.47 3.17 13.70
N LEU A 299 -6.43 4.48 13.43
CA LEU A 299 -7.45 5.43 13.87
C LEU A 299 -8.81 5.11 13.22
N ALA A 300 -8.84 4.88 11.90
CA ALA A 300 -10.06 4.52 11.19
C ALA A 300 -10.62 3.16 11.64
N GLU A 301 -9.75 2.17 11.84
CA GLU A 301 -10.10 0.85 12.36
C GLU A 301 -10.64 0.94 13.80
N THR A 302 -10.09 1.84 14.64
CA THR A 302 -10.63 2.12 15.98
C THR A 302 -12.06 2.66 15.91
N LEU A 303 -12.32 3.62 15.02
CA LEU A 303 -13.67 4.17 14.80
C LEU A 303 -14.64 3.16 14.20
N ALA A 304 -14.15 2.19 13.44
CA ALA A 304 -14.93 1.06 12.93
C ALA A 304 -15.16 -0.06 13.97
N GLY A 305 -14.59 0.09 15.18
CA GLY A 305 -14.77 -0.87 16.29
C GLY A 305 -13.81 -2.05 16.28
N LEU A 306 -12.74 -2.05 15.44
CA LEU A 306 -11.76 -3.14 15.41
C LEU A 306 -10.76 -3.05 16.58
N HIS A 307 -10.44 -1.85 17.02
CA HIS A 307 -9.46 -1.62 18.09
C HIS A 307 -10.06 -0.84 19.25
N THR A 308 -9.43 -0.96 20.43
CA THR A 308 -9.76 -0.16 21.61
C THR A 308 -8.62 0.84 21.84
N PRO A 309 -8.91 2.16 21.88
CA PRO A 309 -7.90 3.15 22.19
C PRO A 309 -7.46 3.04 23.66
N THR A 310 -6.26 3.52 23.96
CA THR A 310 -5.75 3.58 25.35
C THR A 310 -6.47 4.64 26.17
N SER A 311 -6.86 5.76 25.54
CA SER A 311 -7.62 6.86 26.13
C SER A 311 -8.41 7.65 25.08
N GLY A 312 -9.24 8.58 25.53
CA GLY A 312 -10.09 9.40 24.70
C GLY A 312 -11.49 8.81 24.48
N THR A 313 -12.32 9.56 23.78
CA THR A 313 -13.73 9.18 23.52
C THR A 313 -14.11 9.52 22.07
N ALA A 314 -15.08 8.78 21.52
CA ALA A 314 -15.77 9.18 20.30
C ALA A 314 -17.29 9.10 20.52
N ARG A 315 -18.02 9.98 19.83
CA ARG A 315 -19.48 10.00 19.83
C ARG A 315 -20.00 10.02 18.41
N LEU A 316 -21.05 9.23 18.16
CA LEU A 316 -21.78 9.23 16.90
C LEU A 316 -23.21 9.72 17.20
N ASP A 317 -23.63 10.83 16.61
CA ASP A 317 -24.89 11.54 16.94
C ASP A 317 -25.06 11.77 18.44
N GLY A 318 -23.99 12.23 19.11
CA GLY A 318 -23.97 12.50 20.55
C GLY A 318 -23.96 11.25 21.43
N ARG A 319 -24.08 10.04 20.89
CA ARG A 319 -24.02 8.77 21.65
C ARG A 319 -22.60 8.21 21.65
N PRO A 320 -22.15 7.64 22.77
CA PRO A 320 -20.84 7.01 22.81
C PRO A 320 -20.67 5.96 21.72
N LEU A 321 -19.57 6.04 20.97
CA LEU A 321 -19.18 5.04 19.98
C LEU A 321 -18.47 3.89 20.69
N PRO A 322 -18.91 2.64 20.53
CA PRO A 322 -18.24 1.48 21.14
C PRO A 322 -16.94 1.17 20.42
N PHE A 323 -15.88 0.90 21.19
CA PHE A 323 -14.58 0.46 20.69
C PHE A 323 -14.36 -1.03 20.96
N GLY A 324 -13.56 -1.69 20.13
CA GLY A 324 -13.21 -3.11 20.28
C GLY A 324 -14.38 -4.08 20.07
N ASP A 325 -15.49 -3.62 19.53
CA ASP A 325 -16.68 -4.43 19.21
C ASP A 325 -17.32 -3.97 17.89
N VAL A 326 -16.94 -4.63 16.81
CA VAL A 326 -17.44 -4.36 15.44
C VAL A 326 -18.96 -4.50 15.34
N GLN A 327 -19.55 -5.46 16.06
CA GLN A 327 -20.99 -5.67 16.06
C GLN A 327 -21.74 -4.52 16.74
N ALA A 328 -21.17 -3.99 17.82
CA ALA A 328 -21.73 -2.83 18.50
C ALA A 328 -21.56 -1.55 17.65
N ALA A 329 -20.43 -1.37 16.98
CA ALA A 329 -20.19 -0.27 16.05
C ALA A 329 -21.16 -0.30 14.86
N LEU A 330 -21.39 -1.47 14.25
CA LEU A 330 -22.41 -1.65 13.20
C LEU A 330 -23.81 -1.26 13.69
N ARG A 331 -24.19 -1.71 14.91
CA ARG A 331 -25.49 -1.33 15.53
C ARG A 331 -25.58 0.16 15.86
N ALA A 332 -24.48 0.82 16.16
CA ALA A 332 -24.42 2.27 16.35
C ALA A 332 -24.57 3.05 15.03
N GLY A 333 -24.44 2.38 13.85
CA GLY A 333 -24.60 2.98 12.54
C GLY A 333 -23.26 3.26 11.83
N VAL A 334 -22.19 2.53 12.15
CA VAL A 334 -20.93 2.60 11.42
C VAL A 334 -20.93 1.57 10.31
N GLY A 335 -20.69 1.99 9.06
CA GLY A 335 -20.34 1.13 7.93
C GLY A 335 -18.84 1.21 7.66
N CYS A 336 -18.18 0.11 7.30
CA CYS A 336 -16.75 0.10 7.04
C CYS A 336 -16.40 -0.68 5.77
N VAL A 337 -15.57 -0.06 4.93
CA VAL A 337 -14.80 -0.72 3.87
C VAL A 337 -13.38 -0.86 4.41
N PRO A 338 -12.91 -2.08 4.73
CA PRO A 338 -11.60 -2.30 5.33
C PRO A 338 -10.47 -2.19 4.30
N ARG A 339 -9.23 -2.12 4.81
CA ARG A 339 -8.01 -1.99 4.01
C ARG A 339 -7.81 -3.14 3.04
N ASP A 340 -7.99 -4.39 3.50
CA ASP A 340 -7.83 -5.58 2.67
C ASP A 340 -9.18 -6.24 2.39
N ARG A 341 -9.58 -6.18 1.11
CA ARG A 341 -10.85 -6.78 0.69
C ARG A 341 -10.86 -8.32 0.78
N HIS A 342 -9.71 -8.98 0.64
CA HIS A 342 -9.61 -10.44 0.61
C HIS A 342 -9.55 -11.05 2.02
N GLU A 343 -8.79 -10.43 2.92
CA GLU A 343 -8.62 -10.92 4.28
C GLU A 343 -9.72 -10.43 5.24
N GLN A 344 -10.15 -9.16 5.07
CA GLN A 344 -11.10 -8.50 5.98
C GLN A 344 -12.44 -8.19 5.32
N GLY A 345 -12.41 -7.94 4.02
CA GLY A 345 -13.58 -7.47 3.26
C GLY A 345 -14.53 -8.57 2.81
N LEU A 346 -14.08 -9.73 2.42
CA LEU A 346 -14.88 -10.78 1.80
C LEU A 346 -14.69 -12.13 2.48
N VAL A 347 -15.74 -12.94 2.44
CA VAL A 347 -15.66 -14.37 2.76
C VAL A 347 -15.66 -15.13 1.43
N ALA A 348 -14.47 -15.56 0.98
CA ALA A 348 -14.24 -16.12 -0.35
C ALA A 348 -15.13 -17.35 -0.69
N GLY A 349 -15.48 -18.16 0.33
CA GLY A 349 -16.34 -19.33 0.15
C GLY A 349 -17.85 -19.03 0.09
N MET A 350 -18.23 -17.74 0.14
CA MET A 350 -19.64 -17.33 0.10
C MET A 350 -20.01 -16.68 -1.23
N THR A 351 -21.32 -16.57 -1.47
CA THR A 351 -21.86 -15.90 -2.65
C THR A 351 -21.77 -14.38 -2.55
N VAL A 352 -21.96 -13.70 -3.67
CA VAL A 352 -22.07 -12.22 -3.74
C VAL A 352 -23.19 -11.74 -2.81
N GLY A 353 -24.36 -12.39 -2.85
CA GLY A 353 -25.51 -12.03 -2.01
C GLY A 353 -25.25 -12.26 -0.53
N ASP A 354 -24.55 -13.33 -0.16
CA ASP A 354 -24.16 -13.58 1.24
C ASP A 354 -23.22 -12.51 1.76
N ASN A 355 -22.18 -12.20 0.99
CA ASN A 355 -21.21 -11.15 1.33
C ASN A 355 -21.87 -9.77 1.45
N ALA A 356 -22.72 -9.39 0.51
CA ALA A 356 -23.39 -8.08 0.51
C ALA A 356 -24.39 -7.89 1.66
N THR A 357 -24.98 -9.00 2.17
CA THR A 357 -26.08 -8.92 3.15
C THR A 357 -25.72 -9.30 4.57
N MET A 358 -24.50 -9.82 4.83
CA MET A 358 -24.13 -10.36 6.15
C MET A 358 -24.24 -9.34 7.29
N SER A 359 -23.99 -8.06 7.04
CA SER A 359 -24.09 -6.99 8.03
C SER A 359 -25.54 -6.70 8.48
N VAL A 360 -26.54 -7.10 7.67
CA VAL A 360 -27.96 -6.74 7.87
C VAL A 360 -28.88 -7.94 8.06
N LEU A 361 -28.36 -9.14 8.28
CA LEU A 361 -29.16 -10.34 8.43
C LEU A 361 -30.21 -10.21 9.54
N GLY A 362 -29.90 -9.49 10.64
CA GLY A 362 -30.85 -9.20 11.71
C GLY A 362 -32.06 -8.37 11.27
N ARG A 363 -31.89 -7.47 10.28
CA ARG A 363 -32.98 -6.66 9.68
C ARG A 363 -33.80 -7.47 8.67
N LEU A 364 -33.16 -8.41 7.97
CA LEU A 364 -33.77 -9.25 6.96
C LEU A 364 -34.52 -10.44 7.57
N GLY A 365 -34.15 -10.82 8.81
CA GLY A 365 -34.69 -11.95 9.51
C GLY A 365 -35.75 -11.59 10.56
N ARG A 366 -36.48 -12.61 11.01
CA ARG A 366 -37.39 -12.55 12.17
C ARG A 366 -37.26 -13.82 12.99
N TYR A 367 -37.19 -13.71 14.30
CA TYR A 367 -37.03 -14.86 15.24
C TYR A 367 -35.81 -15.76 14.89
N GLY A 368 -34.70 -15.17 14.39
CA GLY A 368 -33.50 -15.95 14.03
C GLY A 368 -33.55 -16.61 12.65
N PHE A 369 -34.64 -16.49 11.90
CA PHE A 369 -34.77 -17.05 10.55
C PHE A 369 -34.71 -15.93 9.51
N VAL A 370 -33.84 -16.07 8.52
CA VAL A 370 -33.73 -15.17 7.37
C VAL A 370 -34.40 -15.79 6.16
N GLY A 371 -35.45 -15.14 5.66
CA GLY A 371 -36.17 -15.62 4.48
C GLY A 371 -35.33 -15.50 3.22
N SER A 372 -35.04 -16.64 2.55
CA SER A 372 -34.18 -16.66 1.35
C SER A 372 -34.67 -15.73 0.23
N ARG A 373 -35.99 -15.63 0.01
CA ARG A 373 -36.57 -14.70 -0.98
C ARG A 373 -36.28 -13.24 -0.64
N ARG A 374 -36.46 -12.83 0.64
CA ARG A 374 -36.22 -11.45 1.07
C ARG A 374 -34.74 -11.10 1.00
N LYS A 375 -33.86 -12.01 1.43
CA LYS A 375 -32.41 -11.85 1.33
C LYS A 375 -31.99 -11.70 -0.13
N ARG A 376 -32.49 -12.59 -1.01
CA ARG A 376 -32.14 -12.54 -2.44
C ARG A 376 -32.62 -11.25 -3.09
N ALA A 377 -33.84 -10.81 -2.84
CA ALA A 377 -34.37 -9.54 -3.37
C ALA A 377 -33.52 -8.33 -2.91
N PHE A 378 -33.15 -8.29 -1.63
CA PHE A 378 -32.29 -7.24 -1.08
C PHE A 378 -30.88 -7.28 -1.69
N ALA A 379 -30.30 -8.47 -1.87
CA ALA A 379 -29.00 -8.62 -2.52
C ALA A 379 -29.03 -8.18 -3.99
N THR A 380 -30.12 -8.50 -4.72
CA THR A 380 -30.32 -8.06 -6.10
C THR A 380 -30.40 -6.53 -6.20
N ASP A 381 -31.16 -5.89 -5.32
CA ASP A 381 -31.23 -4.42 -5.24
C ASP A 381 -29.86 -3.78 -5.00
N LEU A 382 -29.05 -4.34 -4.09
CA LEU A 382 -27.66 -3.86 -3.85
C LEU A 382 -26.76 -4.06 -5.08
N ILE A 383 -26.86 -5.19 -5.78
CA ILE A 383 -26.12 -5.48 -7.01
C ILE A 383 -26.43 -4.44 -8.08
N GLU A 384 -27.72 -4.14 -8.29
CA GLU A 384 -28.16 -3.15 -9.26
C GLU A 384 -27.74 -1.73 -8.85
N ARG A 385 -28.00 -1.32 -7.62
CA ARG A 385 -27.67 0.01 -7.09
C ARG A 385 -26.17 0.32 -7.17
N LEU A 386 -25.30 -0.67 -7.00
CA LEU A 386 -23.84 -0.47 -7.00
C LEU A 386 -23.19 -0.86 -8.33
N ASP A 387 -23.98 -1.18 -9.35
CA ASP A 387 -23.51 -1.59 -10.67
C ASP A 387 -22.45 -2.71 -10.55
N ILE A 388 -22.77 -3.76 -9.76
CA ILE A 388 -21.91 -4.92 -9.60
C ILE A 388 -22.13 -5.86 -10.78
N HIS A 389 -21.09 -6.07 -11.59
CA HIS A 389 -21.15 -7.00 -12.70
C HIS A 389 -20.99 -8.44 -12.18
N ALA A 390 -22.12 -9.08 -11.92
CA ALA A 390 -22.26 -10.46 -11.47
C ALA A 390 -23.41 -11.13 -12.22
N GLU A 391 -23.35 -12.45 -12.38
CA GLU A 391 -24.44 -13.26 -12.96
C GLU A 391 -25.70 -13.27 -12.08
N GLY A 392 -25.55 -12.91 -10.82
CA GLY A 392 -26.60 -12.80 -9.83
C GLY A 392 -26.10 -12.98 -8.39
N PRO A 393 -27.00 -12.88 -7.40
CA PRO A 393 -26.61 -12.95 -5.98
C PRO A 393 -26.06 -14.30 -5.54
N ASP A 394 -26.30 -15.36 -6.31
CA ASP A 394 -25.83 -16.72 -5.97
C ASP A 394 -24.43 -17.04 -6.55
N GLN A 395 -23.86 -16.15 -7.37
CA GLN A 395 -22.50 -16.31 -7.90
C GLN A 395 -21.48 -16.32 -6.76
N PRO A 396 -20.46 -17.22 -6.77
CA PRO A 396 -19.35 -17.17 -5.83
C PRO A 396 -18.59 -15.83 -5.96
N VAL A 397 -18.26 -15.20 -4.84
CA VAL A 397 -17.54 -13.91 -4.86
C VAL A 397 -16.12 -14.05 -5.39
N SER A 398 -15.53 -15.25 -5.31
CA SER A 398 -14.22 -15.59 -5.86
C SER A 398 -14.11 -15.42 -7.38
N ASP A 399 -15.23 -15.48 -8.09
CA ASP A 399 -15.28 -15.43 -9.56
C ASP A 399 -15.38 -14.01 -10.09
N LEU A 400 -15.43 -13.01 -9.18
CA LEU A 400 -15.50 -11.60 -9.56
C LEU A 400 -14.14 -11.02 -9.87
N SER A 401 -14.12 -10.04 -10.79
CA SER A 401 -12.96 -9.15 -10.95
C SER A 401 -12.70 -8.33 -9.68
N GLY A 402 -11.46 -7.87 -9.48
CA GLY A 402 -11.08 -7.07 -8.30
C GLY A 402 -11.97 -5.83 -8.07
N GLY A 403 -12.37 -5.13 -9.13
CA GLY A 403 -13.27 -3.98 -9.04
C GLY A 403 -14.69 -4.36 -8.60
N ASN A 404 -15.26 -5.46 -9.14
CA ASN A 404 -16.57 -5.93 -8.70
C ASN A 404 -16.54 -6.50 -7.28
N ALA A 405 -15.48 -7.20 -6.90
CA ALA A 405 -15.26 -7.66 -5.54
C ALA A 405 -15.24 -6.48 -4.54
N GLN A 406 -14.58 -5.37 -4.89
CA GLN A 406 -14.57 -4.15 -4.08
C GLN A 406 -15.96 -3.50 -3.97
N LYS A 407 -16.73 -3.49 -5.06
CA LYS A 407 -18.12 -3.03 -5.04
C LYS A 407 -19.00 -3.88 -4.10
N VAL A 408 -18.78 -5.19 -3.98
CA VAL A 408 -19.48 -6.04 -3.00
C VAL A 408 -19.16 -5.65 -1.56
N VAL A 409 -17.88 -5.30 -1.27
CA VAL A 409 -17.48 -4.81 0.07
C VAL A 409 -18.17 -3.47 0.37
N MET A 410 -18.19 -2.56 -0.61
CA MET A 410 -18.92 -1.29 -0.50
C MET A 410 -20.43 -1.52 -0.30
N ALA A 411 -21.03 -2.47 -1.04
CA ALA A 411 -22.42 -2.85 -0.87
C ALA A 411 -22.73 -3.28 0.57
N ARG A 412 -21.88 -4.11 1.15
CA ARG A 412 -22.01 -4.56 2.53
C ARG A 412 -21.92 -3.41 3.53
N ALA A 413 -21.00 -2.46 3.32
CA ALA A 413 -20.84 -1.29 4.17
C ALA A 413 -22.08 -0.37 4.12
N LEU A 414 -22.66 -0.18 2.93
CA LEU A 414 -23.84 0.67 2.70
C LEU A 414 -25.16 -0.02 3.03
N ALA A 415 -25.21 -1.36 3.09
CA ALA A 415 -26.46 -2.14 3.31
C ALA A 415 -27.17 -1.78 4.62
N SER A 416 -26.45 -1.29 5.63
CA SER A 416 -26.99 -0.91 6.93
C SER A 416 -27.53 0.52 6.99
N ASP A 417 -27.48 1.28 5.91
CA ASP A 417 -27.76 2.72 5.88
C ASP A 417 -26.97 3.45 6.99
N PRO A 418 -25.62 3.45 6.88
CA PRO A 418 -24.76 3.92 7.98
C PRO A 418 -24.89 5.44 8.18
N ARG A 419 -24.71 5.88 9.44
CA ARG A 419 -24.57 7.29 9.81
C ARG A 419 -23.15 7.79 9.61
N LEU A 420 -22.18 6.88 9.78
CA LEU A 420 -20.77 7.09 9.51
C LEU A 420 -20.29 5.97 8.57
N LEU A 421 -19.75 6.34 7.44
CA LEU A 421 -19.10 5.43 6.50
C LEU A 421 -17.59 5.62 6.55
N VAL A 422 -16.86 4.61 7.01
CA VAL A 422 -15.40 4.58 7.09
C VAL A 422 -14.86 3.83 5.87
N LEU A 423 -14.07 4.48 5.05
CA LEU A 423 -13.50 3.94 3.83
C LEU A 423 -11.97 3.90 3.95
N ILE A 424 -11.37 2.72 4.01
CA ILE A 424 -9.91 2.55 4.14
C ILE A 424 -9.36 2.05 2.82
N ASN A 425 -8.61 2.89 2.12
CA ASN A 425 -8.06 2.64 0.78
C ASN A 425 -9.11 2.06 -0.20
N PRO A 426 -10.28 2.70 -0.35
CA PRO A 426 -11.44 2.12 -1.02
C PRO A 426 -11.20 1.77 -2.49
N THR A 427 -10.24 2.42 -3.13
CA THR A 427 -9.94 2.27 -4.57
C THR A 427 -8.64 1.50 -4.84
N ALA A 428 -7.98 0.99 -3.80
CA ALA A 428 -6.73 0.27 -3.96
C ALA A 428 -6.84 -0.98 -4.83
N GLY A 429 -6.00 -1.06 -5.87
CA GLY A 429 -5.92 -2.22 -6.75
C GLY A 429 -7.16 -2.47 -7.61
N VAL A 430 -7.92 -1.42 -7.95
CA VAL A 430 -9.03 -1.49 -8.91
C VAL A 430 -8.71 -0.69 -10.17
N ASP A 431 -9.36 -1.03 -11.27
CA ASP A 431 -9.25 -0.29 -12.53
C ASP A 431 -9.91 1.11 -12.45
N VAL A 432 -9.54 2.00 -13.38
CA VAL A 432 -10.01 3.40 -13.40
C VAL A 432 -11.53 3.52 -13.39
N LYS A 433 -12.24 2.68 -14.16
CA LYS A 433 -13.71 2.72 -14.25
C LYS A 433 -14.34 2.29 -12.93
N SER A 434 -13.82 1.26 -12.31
CA SER A 434 -14.26 0.79 -10.99
C SER A 434 -13.99 1.83 -9.90
N LYS A 435 -12.83 2.53 -9.97
CA LYS A 435 -12.48 3.63 -9.08
C LYS A 435 -13.52 4.75 -9.13
N GLU A 436 -13.83 5.24 -10.33
CA GLU A 436 -14.84 6.29 -10.50
C GLU A 436 -16.22 5.86 -9.98
N SER A 437 -16.62 4.61 -10.24
CA SER A 437 -17.89 4.06 -9.75
C SER A 437 -17.94 4.03 -8.22
N LEU A 438 -16.86 3.60 -7.54
CA LEU A 438 -16.78 3.58 -6.08
C LEU A 438 -16.83 4.98 -5.46
N LEU A 439 -16.11 5.93 -6.05
CA LEU A 439 -16.11 7.31 -5.59
C LEU A 439 -17.48 7.98 -5.81
N ALA A 440 -18.18 7.67 -6.90
CA ALA A 440 -19.55 8.14 -7.12
C ALA A 440 -20.53 7.59 -6.06
N ARG A 441 -20.33 6.37 -5.54
CA ARG A 441 -21.15 5.82 -4.45
C ARG A 441 -20.87 6.50 -3.12
N MET A 442 -19.61 6.89 -2.87
CA MET A 442 -19.28 7.74 -1.73
C MET A 442 -20.00 9.10 -1.81
N ASP A 443 -20.00 9.73 -3.00
CA ASP A 443 -20.70 10.99 -3.22
C ASP A 443 -22.23 10.83 -2.99
N SER A 444 -22.84 9.74 -3.47
CA SER A 444 -24.26 9.47 -3.22
C SER A 444 -24.56 9.29 -1.72
N ALA A 445 -23.70 8.57 -0.98
CA ALA A 445 -23.88 8.43 0.47
C ALA A 445 -23.79 9.77 1.21
N ARG A 446 -22.88 10.66 0.77
CA ARG A 446 -22.78 12.04 1.25
C ARG A 446 -24.07 12.82 1.01
N GLU A 447 -24.63 12.76 -0.20
CA GLU A 447 -25.88 13.42 -0.59
C GLU A 447 -27.07 12.94 0.25
N ASP A 448 -27.08 11.65 0.61
CA ASP A 448 -28.07 11.06 1.54
C ASP A 448 -27.86 11.47 3.01
N GLY A 449 -26.85 12.34 3.31
CA GLY A 449 -26.56 12.87 4.63
C GLY A 449 -25.64 11.98 5.50
N THR A 450 -25.07 10.92 4.93
CA THR A 450 -24.07 10.08 5.65
C THR A 450 -22.78 10.88 5.85
N ALA A 451 -22.21 10.86 7.06
CA ALA A 451 -20.86 11.33 7.33
C ALA A 451 -19.86 10.31 6.78
N VAL A 452 -18.84 10.77 6.07
CA VAL A 452 -17.88 9.88 5.43
C VAL A 452 -16.46 10.20 5.89
N LEU A 453 -15.72 9.20 6.33
CA LEU A 453 -14.30 9.28 6.65
C LEU A 453 -13.52 8.43 5.64
N VAL A 454 -12.66 9.08 4.85
CA VAL A 454 -11.85 8.42 3.82
C VAL A 454 -10.39 8.41 4.24
N VAL A 455 -9.82 7.23 4.40
CA VAL A 455 -8.38 7.05 4.56
C VAL A 455 -7.82 6.56 3.25
N SER A 456 -6.95 7.31 2.61
CA SER A 456 -6.36 6.89 1.33
C SER A 456 -4.91 7.35 1.20
N ASP A 457 -4.13 6.53 0.47
CA ASP A 457 -2.78 6.85 -0.01
C ASP A 457 -2.84 7.48 -1.41
N GLU A 458 -4.03 7.49 -2.05
CA GLU A 458 -4.24 8.06 -3.37
C GLU A 458 -4.81 9.47 -3.27
N LEU A 459 -4.10 10.46 -3.82
CA LEU A 459 -4.53 11.85 -3.81
C LEU A 459 -5.88 12.06 -4.51
N ASP A 460 -6.18 11.27 -5.54
CA ASP A 460 -7.46 11.36 -6.27
C ASP A 460 -8.67 11.04 -5.39
N ASP A 461 -8.53 10.11 -4.44
CA ASP A 461 -9.58 9.81 -3.47
C ASP A 461 -9.78 11.00 -2.52
N LEU A 462 -8.67 11.59 -2.06
CA LEU A 462 -8.68 12.73 -1.16
C LEU A 462 -9.20 14.02 -1.82
N ARG A 463 -9.10 14.15 -3.15
CA ARG A 463 -9.71 15.27 -3.90
C ARG A 463 -11.24 15.30 -3.82
N ARG A 464 -11.84 14.18 -3.48
CA ARG A 464 -13.29 14.07 -3.26
C ARG A 464 -13.71 14.47 -1.85
N CYS A 465 -12.78 14.84 -0.96
CA CYS A 465 -13.07 15.23 0.41
C CYS A 465 -13.37 16.74 0.49
N ASP A 466 -14.25 17.12 1.42
CA ASP A 466 -14.55 18.52 1.75
C ASP A 466 -13.37 19.18 2.49
N ARG A 467 -12.62 18.37 3.23
CA ARG A 467 -11.31 18.70 3.83
C ARG A 467 -10.50 17.45 4.10
N VAL A 468 -9.19 17.62 4.23
CA VAL A 468 -8.23 16.55 4.49
C VAL A 468 -7.44 16.88 5.76
N LEU A 469 -7.46 15.97 6.71
CA LEU A 469 -6.62 16.01 7.90
C LEU A 469 -5.35 15.21 7.63
N VAL A 470 -4.19 15.77 7.93
CA VAL A 470 -2.90 15.11 7.75
C VAL A 470 -2.40 14.61 9.07
N LEU A 471 -2.16 13.29 9.15
CA LEU A 471 -1.51 12.65 10.28
C LEU A 471 -0.03 12.46 9.99
N PHE A 472 0.80 12.95 10.92
CA PHE A 472 2.24 12.78 10.90
C PHE A 472 2.71 12.36 12.30
N HIS A 473 3.46 11.26 12.37
CA HIS A 473 3.90 10.67 13.65
C HIS A 473 2.79 10.54 14.71
N GLY A 474 1.63 10.06 14.28
CA GLY A 474 0.50 9.80 15.18
C GLY A 474 -0.31 11.02 15.63
N ARG A 475 -0.03 12.21 15.09
CA ARG A 475 -0.76 13.47 15.45
C ARG A 475 -1.33 14.13 14.20
N ILE A 476 -2.45 14.83 14.34
CA ILE A 476 -2.96 15.71 13.30
C ILE A 476 -2.09 16.96 13.29
N VAL A 477 -1.40 17.21 12.17
CA VAL A 477 -0.45 18.32 12.01
C VAL A 477 -0.96 19.41 11.07
N ALA A 478 -1.87 19.06 10.16
CA ALA A 478 -2.44 20.02 9.20
C ALA A 478 -3.88 19.65 8.84
N GLU A 479 -4.64 20.65 8.42
CA GLU A 479 -5.96 20.53 7.82
C GLU A 479 -6.00 21.34 6.53
N HIS A 480 -6.33 20.69 5.44
CA HIS A 480 -6.45 21.30 4.13
C HIS A 480 -7.92 21.31 3.68
N PRO A 481 -8.54 22.47 3.43
CA PRO A 481 -9.88 22.54 2.83
C PRO A 481 -9.87 22.05 1.41
N ALA A 482 -11.03 21.71 0.84
CA ALA A 482 -11.14 21.32 -0.57
C ALA A 482 -10.45 22.33 -1.51
N GLY A 483 -9.86 21.84 -2.58
CA GLY A 483 -9.11 22.66 -3.54
C GLY A 483 -7.61 22.83 -3.22
N TRP A 484 -7.09 22.08 -2.25
CA TRP A 484 -5.66 22.03 -1.96
C TRP A 484 -4.81 21.63 -3.18
N HIS A 485 -3.58 22.08 -3.25
CA HIS A 485 -2.62 21.69 -4.27
C HIS A 485 -1.85 20.44 -3.85
N ASP A 486 -1.48 19.57 -4.81
CA ASP A 486 -0.78 18.31 -4.53
C ASP A 486 0.51 18.52 -3.73
N HIS A 487 1.29 19.53 -4.09
CA HIS A 487 2.54 19.84 -3.42
C HIS A 487 2.35 20.25 -1.96
N GLU A 488 1.27 20.97 -1.62
CA GLU A 488 0.94 21.36 -0.24
C GLU A 488 0.57 20.15 0.61
N LEU A 489 -0.30 19.29 0.09
CA LEU A 489 -0.71 18.10 0.81
C LEU A 489 0.44 17.10 0.97
N ILE A 490 1.25 16.89 -0.09
CA ILE A 490 2.41 16.00 -0.03
C ILE A 490 3.45 16.58 0.95
N ALA A 491 3.72 17.89 0.93
CA ALA A 491 4.63 18.54 1.88
C ALA A 491 4.20 18.30 3.32
N SER A 492 2.91 18.45 3.63
CA SER A 492 2.37 18.18 4.97
C SER A 492 2.45 16.70 5.35
N ILE A 493 2.18 15.77 4.41
CA ILE A 493 2.33 14.31 4.62
C ILE A 493 3.78 13.94 4.95
N GLU A 494 4.74 14.59 4.29
CA GLU A 494 6.18 14.36 4.48
C GLU A 494 6.79 15.22 5.60
N GLY A 495 6.00 16.04 6.28
CA GLY A 495 6.45 16.87 7.38
C GLY A 495 7.42 17.99 6.98
N VAL A 496 7.40 18.43 5.72
CA VAL A 496 8.30 19.48 5.21
C VAL A 496 7.98 20.85 5.82
N ASP A 497 6.68 21.08 6.15
CA ASP A 497 6.20 22.34 6.73
C ASP A 497 6.33 22.41 8.25
N HIS A 498 6.81 21.34 8.90
CA HIS A 498 6.86 21.19 10.37
C HIS A 498 8.28 21.01 10.92
N GLY A 499 9.31 21.31 10.10
CA GLY A 499 10.73 21.22 10.48
C GLY A 499 11.30 22.55 10.99
#